data_55cdf08f522b5de3b13b7dbcb0e75c5c
#
_entry.id   55cdf08f522b5de3b13b7dbcb0e75c5c
#
_cell.length_a   1.000
_cell.length_b   1.000
_cell.length_c   1.000
_cell.angle_alpha   90.00
_cell.angle_beta   90.00
_cell.angle_gamma   90.00
#
_symmetry.space_group_name_H-M   'P 1'
#
loop_
_entity.id
_entity.type
_entity.pdbx_description
1 polymer ?
#
loop_
_entity_poly.entity_id
_entity_poly.type
_entity_poly.pdbx_seq_one_letter_code
_entity_poly.pdbx_strand_id
1 'polypeptide(L)'
;MTTELLIQFIFALLATLGFTIIFRVPLPDIPICAIIGALGWVAYQLTSAYGFSSVMACFLGACVVALLSDIASKLYKDAATIFIIPGIMCLVPGSGMYRMMLELIHNNMTSFATEATQTLMAAGAIAVGLLVMGSLLKIVRTITKKIKAAF
;
A
#
# COMPACT_ATOMS: atom_id res chain seq x y z
N MET A 1 -5.83 12.07 18.31
CA MET A 1 -4.77 11.61 17.39
C MET A 1 -4.39 10.15 17.62
N THR A 2 -3.94 9.74 18.81
CA THR A 2 -3.59 8.32 19.08
C THR A 2 -4.78 7.37 19.00
N THR A 3 -5.92 7.74 19.59
CA THR A 3 -7.15 6.92 19.56
C THR A 3 -7.71 6.75 18.15
N GLU A 4 -7.68 7.79 17.34
CA GLU A 4 -8.13 7.74 15.94
C GLU A 4 -7.22 6.84 15.09
N LEU A 5 -5.90 6.92 15.27
CA LEU A 5 -4.95 6.05 14.59
C LEU A 5 -5.14 4.58 14.96
N LEU A 6 -5.44 4.29 16.25
CA LEU A 6 -5.75 2.92 16.69
C LEU A 6 -7.02 2.38 16.05
N ILE A 7 -8.08 3.19 16.01
CA ILE A 7 -9.34 2.80 15.36
C ILE A 7 -9.10 2.54 13.86
N GLN A 8 -8.38 3.41 13.18
CA GLN A 8 -8.06 3.25 11.76
C GLN A 8 -7.16 2.05 11.49
N PHE A 9 -6.19 1.77 12.38
CA PHE A 9 -5.38 0.56 12.30
C PHE A 9 -6.23 -0.70 12.36
N ILE A 10 -7.19 -0.77 13.31
CA ILE A 10 -8.09 -1.92 13.46
C ILE A 10 -8.96 -2.10 12.22
N PHE A 11 -9.56 -1.01 11.70
CA PHE A 11 -10.37 -1.10 10.48
C PHE A 11 -9.55 -1.49 9.25
N ALA A 12 -8.34 -0.96 9.09
CA ALA A 12 -7.44 -1.35 8.00
C ALA A 12 -7.02 -2.82 8.11
N LEU A 13 -6.78 -3.31 9.33
CA LEU A 13 -6.46 -4.70 9.59
C LEU A 13 -7.63 -5.62 9.20
N LEU A 14 -8.85 -5.31 9.63
CA LEU A 14 -10.05 -6.06 9.27
C LEU A 14 -10.33 -6.03 7.76
N ALA A 15 -10.17 -4.87 7.12
CA ALA A 15 -10.33 -4.74 5.68
C ALA A 15 -9.30 -5.60 4.92
N THR A 16 -8.03 -5.56 5.32
CA THR A 16 -6.97 -6.37 4.70
C THR A 16 -7.23 -7.86 4.92
N LEU A 17 -7.70 -8.26 6.12
CA LEU A 17 -8.15 -9.65 6.37
C LEU A 17 -9.22 -10.08 5.38
N GLY A 18 -10.23 -9.24 5.12
CA GLY A 18 -11.24 -9.54 4.11
C GLY A 18 -10.67 -9.74 2.72
N PHE A 19 -9.72 -8.90 2.31
CA PHE A 19 -9.04 -9.05 1.02
C PHE A 19 -8.16 -10.31 0.93
N THR A 20 -7.49 -10.73 2.03
CA THR A 20 -6.71 -11.98 2.02
C THR A 20 -7.59 -13.19 1.74
N ILE A 21 -8.82 -13.21 2.24
CA ILE A 21 -9.79 -14.28 1.97
C ILE A 21 -10.20 -14.26 0.49
N ILE A 22 -10.51 -13.09 -0.05
CA ILE A 22 -10.91 -12.92 -1.46
C ILE A 22 -9.78 -13.39 -2.40
N PHE A 23 -8.53 -13.06 -2.08
CA PHE A 23 -7.35 -13.44 -2.88
C PHE A 23 -6.85 -14.86 -2.61
N ARG A 24 -7.52 -15.62 -1.72
CA ARG A 24 -7.16 -16.99 -1.36
C ARG A 24 -5.71 -17.11 -0.91
N VAL A 25 -5.26 -16.17 -0.07
CA VAL A 25 -3.94 -16.21 0.54
C VAL A 25 -3.83 -17.47 1.43
N PRO A 26 -2.68 -18.16 1.48
CA PRO A 26 -2.47 -19.29 2.38
C PRO A 26 -2.77 -18.92 3.84
N LEU A 27 -3.42 -19.80 4.58
CA LEU A 27 -3.85 -19.56 5.96
C LEU A 27 -2.73 -19.03 6.90
N PRO A 28 -1.48 -19.57 6.84
CA PRO A 28 -0.41 -19.08 7.71
C PRO A 28 0.01 -17.63 7.42
N ASP A 29 -0.20 -17.12 6.19
CA ASP A 29 0.24 -15.81 5.75
C ASP A 29 -0.82 -14.71 6.00
N ILE A 30 -2.07 -15.09 6.22
CA ILE A 30 -3.21 -14.17 6.42
C ILE A 30 -2.91 -13.11 7.51
N PRO A 31 -2.50 -13.48 8.75
CA PRO A 31 -2.30 -12.49 9.81
C PRO A 31 -1.20 -11.48 9.47
N ILE A 32 -0.17 -11.92 8.77
CA ILE A 32 0.94 -11.05 8.37
C ILE A 32 0.53 -10.09 7.27
N CYS A 33 -0.20 -10.56 6.25
CA CYS A 33 -0.77 -9.69 5.23
C CYS A 33 -1.63 -8.59 5.86
N ALA A 34 -2.47 -8.94 6.86
CA ALA A 34 -3.32 -7.99 7.56
C ALA A 34 -2.51 -6.91 8.30
N ILE A 35 -1.45 -7.32 9.00
CA ILE A 35 -0.55 -6.39 9.69
C ILE A 35 0.16 -5.47 8.69
N ILE A 36 0.66 -6.01 7.58
CA ILE A 36 1.33 -5.23 6.53
C ILE A 36 0.40 -4.15 5.96
N GLY A 37 -0.84 -4.52 5.62
CA GLY A 37 -1.81 -3.55 5.09
C GLY A 37 -2.19 -2.48 6.12
N ALA A 38 -2.40 -2.87 7.38
CA ALA A 38 -2.68 -1.93 8.45
C ALA A 38 -1.53 -0.95 8.71
N LEU A 39 -0.27 -1.42 8.70
CA LEU A 39 0.91 -0.55 8.84
C LEU A 39 1.09 0.38 7.63
N GLY A 40 0.82 -0.10 6.41
CA GLY A 40 0.78 0.74 5.21
C GLY A 40 -0.24 1.86 5.32
N TRP A 41 -1.44 1.57 5.84
CA TRP A 41 -2.47 2.57 6.10
C TRP A 41 -2.07 3.58 7.17
N VAL A 42 -1.46 3.13 8.27
CA VAL A 42 -0.94 4.04 9.31
C VAL A 42 0.12 4.96 8.75
N ALA A 43 1.03 4.47 7.92
CA ALA A 43 2.04 5.30 7.26
C ALA A 43 1.40 6.37 6.36
N TYR A 44 0.37 6.01 5.60
CA TYR A 44 -0.44 6.95 4.82
C TYR A 44 -1.06 8.04 5.72
N GLN A 45 -1.71 7.65 6.81
CA GLN A 45 -2.39 8.56 7.71
C GLN A 45 -1.42 9.51 8.44
N LEU A 46 -0.29 9.00 8.90
CA LEU A 46 0.74 9.82 9.52
C LEU A 46 1.26 10.86 8.53
N THR A 47 1.58 10.45 7.31
CA THR A 47 2.07 11.37 6.27
C THR A 47 1.04 12.46 5.96
N SER A 48 -0.23 12.10 5.87
CA SER A 48 -1.34 13.03 5.66
C SER A 48 -1.51 13.98 6.85
N ALA A 49 -1.36 13.50 8.09
CA ALA A 49 -1.45 14.32 9.31
C ALA A 49 -0.32 15.35 9.43
N TYR A 50 0.86 15.08 8.87
CA TYR A 50 1.96 16.05 8.75
C TYR A 50 1.76 17.10 7.65
N GLY A 51 0.61 17.12 6.97
CA GLY A 51 0.27 18.12 5.96
C GLY A 51 0.84 17.85 4.55
N PHE A 52 1.37 16.65 4.31
CA PHE A 52 1.79 16.25 2.96
C PHE A 52 0.58 15.95 2.07
N SER A 53 0.78 16.08 0.76
CA SER A 53 -0.27 15.76 -0.22
C SER A 53 -0.68 14.29 -0.17
N SER A 54 -1.93 14.01 -0.51
CA SER A 54 -2.47 12.64 -0.59
C SER A 54 -1.62 11.74 -1.50
N VAL A 55 -1.06 12.29 -2.57
CA VAL A 55 -0.17 11.59 -3.51
C VAL A 55 1.11 11.11 -2.80
N MET A 56 1.74 12.00 -1.99
CA MET A 56 2.94 11.67 -1.21
C MET A 56 2.64 10.64 -0.12
N ALA A 57 1.47 10.76 0.51
CA ALA A 57 1.02 9.81 1.51
C ALA A 57 0.82 8.40 0.91
N CYS A 58 0.22 8.30 -0.28
CA CYS A 58 0.08 7.05 -1.04
C CYS A 58 1.45 6.45 -1.40
N PHE A 59 2.39 7.28 -1.86
CA PHE A 59 3.74 6.84 -2.18
C PHE A 59 4.45 6.22 -0.97
N LEU A 60 4.47 6.92 0.17
CA LEU A 60 5.14 6.43 1.38
C LEU A 60 4.44 5.19 1.96
N GLY A 61 3.10 5.16 1.97
CA GLY A 61 2.34 3.97 2.37
C GLY A 61 2.70 2.75 1.52
N ALA A 62 2.79 2.91 0.18
CA ALA A 62 3.19 1.86 -0.73
C ALA A 62 4.63 1.39 -0.51
N CYS A 63 5.57 2.31 -0.21
CA CYS A 63 6.94 1.97 0.14
C CYS A 63 7.00 1.09 1.41
N VAL A 64 6.22 1.42 2.44
CA VAL A 64 6.14 0.63 3.68
C VAL A 64 5.58 -0.75 3.40
N VAL A 65 4.48 -0.86 2.64
CA VAL A 65 3.93 -2.16 2.24
C VAL A 65 4.96 -3.00 1.48
N ALA A 66 5.65 -2.42 0.50
CA ALA A 66 6.67 -3.13 -0.28
C ALA A 66 7.83 -3.63 0.60
N LEU A 67 8.32 -2.79 1.51
CA LEU A 67 9.39 -3.14 2.43
C LEU A 67 9.01 -4.30 3.35
N LEU A 68 7.86 -4.19 4.01
CA LEU A 68 7.38 -5.22 4.93
C LEU A 68 7.07 -6.53 4.23
N SER A 69 6.49 -6.46 3.02
CA SER A 69 6.23 -7.64 2.19
C SER A 69 7.51 -8.35 1.76
N ASP A 70 8.59 -7.61 1.47
CA ASP A 70 9.89 -8.20 1.17
C ASP A 70 10.50 -8.92 2.39
N ILE A 71 10.35 -8.34 3.57
CA ILE A 71 10.80 -8.97 4.83
C ILE A 71 9.98 -10.24 5.11
N ALA A 72 8.64 -10.16 5.00
CA ALA A 72 7.75 -11.30 5.19
C ALA A 72 8.05 -12.44 4.21
N SER A 73 8.25 -12.13 2.92
CA SER A 73 8.63 -13.09 1.89
C SER A 73 9.90 -13.89 2.24
N LYS A 74 10.87 -13.25 2.90
CA LYS A 74 12.10 -13.93 3.36
C LYS A 74 11.86 -14.84 4.54
N LEU A 75 11.04 -14.40 5.49
CA LEU A 75 10.74 -15.15 6.72
C LEU A 75 9.90 -16.40 6.41
N TYR A 76 8.89 -16.27 5.58
CA TYR A 76 7.94 -17.34 5.25
C TYR A 76 8.34 -18.16 4.03
N LYS A 77 9.38 -17.69 3.28
CA LYS A 77 9.87 -18.31 2.02
C LYS A 77 8.83 -18.35 0.90
N ASP A 78 7.85 -17.45 0.96
CA ASP A 78 6.80 -17.28 -0.03
C ASP A 78 7.06 -16.10 -0.96
N ALA A 79 6.33 -16.02 -2.07
CA ALA A 79 6.48 -14.93 -3.01
C ALA A 79 6.03 -13.59 -2.39
N ALA A 80 6.83 -12.53 -2.54
CA ALA A 80 6.52 -11.20 -1.99
C ALA A 80 5.15 -10.66 -2.49
N THR A 81 4.70 -11.08 -3.66
CA THR A 81 3.41 -10.70 -4.23
C THR A 81 2.22 -11.15 -3.40
N ILE A 82 2.34 -12.27 -2.68
CA ILE A 82 1.28 -12.79 -1.78
C ILE A 82 1.00 -11.78 -0.66
N PHE A 83 2.01 -11.07 -0.19
CA PHE A 83 1.91 -10.06 0.87
C PHE A 83 1.59 -8.66 0.31
N ILE A 84 2.14 -8.31 -0.87
CA ILE A 84 1.96 -7.00 -1.50
C ILE A 84 0.49 -6.80 -1.93
N ILE A 85 -0.11 -7.78 -2.62
CA ILE A 85 -1.43 -7.60 -3.23
C ILE A 85 -2.51 -7.27 -2.19
N PRO A 86 -2.73 -8.07 -1.13
CA PRO A 86 -3.72 -7.71 -0.12
C PRO A 86 -3.31 -6.48 0.70
N GLY A 87 -2.00 -6.30 0.97
CA GLY A 87 -1.50 -5.18 1.77
C GLY A 87 -1.74 -3.82 1.14
N ILE A 88 -1.71 -3.74 -0.20
CA ILE A 88 -1.90 -2.47 -0.91
C ILE A 88 -3.38 -2.08 -1.06
N MET A 89 -4.31 -3.02 -0.93
CA MET A 89 -5.74 -2.78 -1.18
C MET A 89 -6.33 -1.66 -0.32
N CYS A 90 -5.82 -1.47 0.91
CA CYS A 90 -6.25 -0.37 1.76
C CYS A 90 -5.82 1.00 1.26
N LEU A 91 -4.75 1.08 0.43
CA LEU A 91 -4.25 2.34 -0.14
C LEU A 91 -4.86 2.68 -1.49
N VAL A 92 -5.52 1.73 -2.17
CA VAL A 92 -6.15 1.98 -3.47
C VAL A 92 -7.19 3.09 -3.33
N PRO A 93 -7.13 4.14 -4.18
CA PRO A 93 -8.00 5.33 -4.06
C PRO A 93 -9.43 5.05 -4.53
N GLY A 94 -10.12 4.09 -3.90
CA GLY A 94 -11.48 3.68 -4.26
C GLY A 94 -12.51 4.80 -4.11
N SER A 95 -12.39 5.63 -3.08
CA SER A 95 -13.26 6.79 -2.89
C SER A 95 -13.09 7.85 -3.98
N GLY A 96 -11.87 8.02 -4.48
CA GLY A 96 -11.60 8.91 -5.62
C GLY A 96 -12.23 8.39 -6.91
N MET A 97 -12.11 7.06 -7.16
CA MET A 97 -12.76 6.42 -8.31
C MET A 97 -14.29 6.56 -8.25
N TYR A 98 -14.88 6.40 -7.07
CA TYR A 98 -16.31 6.60 -6.89
C TYR A 98 -16.72 8.05 -7.16
N ARG A 99 -16.02 9.04 -6.59
CA ARG A 99 -16.34 10.46 -6.77
C ARG A 99 -16.21 10.91 -8.22
N MET A 100 -15.15 10.51 -8.93
CA MET A 100 -15.01 10.87 -10.34
C MET A 100 -16.15 10.31 -11.20
N MET A 101 -16.62 9.08 -10.94
CA MET A 101 -17.75 8.49 -11.65
C MET A 101 -19.07 9.21 -11.34
N LEU A 102 -19.27 9.62 -10.08
CA LEU A 102 -20.43 10.38 -9.67
C LEU A 102 -20.51 11.75 -10.38
N GLU A 103 -19.39 12.47 -10.45
CA GLU A 103 -19.32 13.76 -11.16
C GLU A 103 -19.56 13.62 -12.67
N LEU A 104 -19.10 12.50 -13.27
CA LEU A 104 -19.38 12.19 -14.67
C LEU A 104 -20.87 11.98 -14.91
N ILE A 105 -21.57 11.24 -14.03
CA ILE A 105 -23.02 11.00 -14.13
C ILE A 105 -23.81 12.33 -13.98
N HIS A 106 -23.33 13.24 -13.13
CA HIS A 106 -23.94 14.57 -12.97
C HIS A 106 -23.56 15.55 -14.09
N ASN A 107 -22.85 15.12 -15.13
CA ASN A 107 -22.35 15.97 -16.23
C ASN A 107 -21.46 17.14 -15.78
N ASN A 108 -20.83 17.05 -14.61
CA ASN A 108 -19.92 18.05 -14.08
C ASN A 108 -18.48 17.77 -14.52
N MET A 109 -18.17 18.11 -15.77
CA MET A 109 -16.88 17.78 -16.38
C MET A 109 -15.68 18.42 -15.69
N THR A 110 -15.84 19.60 -15.06
CA THR A 110 -14.75 20.28 -14.34
C THR A 110 -14.36 19.53 -13.07
N SER A 111 -15.34 19.17 -12.25
CA SER A 111 -15.11 18.38 -11.03
C SER A 111 -14.63 16.96 -11.37
N PHE A 112 -15.20 16.34 -12.41
CA PHE A 112 -14.72 15.04 -12.91
C PHE A 112 -13.23 15.09 -13.26
N ALA A 113 -12.77 16.07 -14.03
CA ALA A 113 -11.38 16.19 -14.43
C ALA A 113 -10.44 16.34 -13.22
N THR A 114 -10.88 17.09 -12.22
CA THR A 114 -10.10 17.31 -10.98
C THR A 114 -9.99 16.02 -10.16
N GLU A 115 -11.11 15.34 -9.90
CA GLU A 115 -11.14 14.08 -9.13
C GLU A 115 -10.39 12.95 -9.87
N ALA A 116 -10.55 12.87 -11.21
CA ALA A 116 -9.85 11.89 -12.02
C ALA A 116 -8.33 12.11 -11.98
N THR A 117 -7.87 13.36 -12.10
CA THR A 117 -6.44 13.67 -12.04
C THR A 117 -5.85 13.30 -10.69
N GLN A 118 -6.49 13.66 -9.59
CA GLN A 118 -6.03 13.32 -8.24
C GLN A 118 -5.99 11.80 -8.01
N THR A 119 -7.01 11.09 -8.46
CA THR A 119 -7.12 9.63 -8.34
C THR A 119 -6.01 8.93 -9.14
N LEU A 120 -5.77 9.38 -10.38
CA LEU A 120 -4.70 8.84 -11.23
C LEU A 120 -3.30 9.13 -10.66
N MET A 121 -3.08 10.34 -10.12
CA MET A 121 -1.83 10.68 -9.45
C MET A 121 -1.58 9.81 -8.22
N ALA A 122 -2.61 9.56 -7.40
CA ALA A 122 -2.50 8.68 -6.25
C ALA A 122 -2.18 7.24 -6.66
N ALA A 123 -2.87 6.70 -7.66
CA ALA A 123 -2.60 5.36 -8.19
C ALA A 123 -1.18 5.25 -8.79
N GLY A 124 -0.74 6.27 -9.54
CA GLY A 124 0.62 6.36 -10.07
C GLY A 124 1.67 6.41 -8.96
N ALA A 125 1.43 7.18 -7.89
CA ALA A 125 2.31 7.26 -6.74
C ALA A 125 2.48 5.90 -6.03
N ILE A 126 1.40 5.14 -5.89
CA ILE A 126 1.43 3.77 -5.35
C ILE A 126 2.31 2.88 -6.24
N ALA A 127 2.09 2.89 -7.56
CA ALA A 127 2.85 2.07 -8.48
C ALA A 127 4.36 2.41 -8.45
N VAL A 128 4.70 3.69 -8.46
CA VAL A 128 6.08 4.17 -8.35
C VAL A 128 6.70 3.79 -7.00
N GLY A 129 5.96 3.91 -5.90
CA GLY A 129 6.41 3.51 -4.57
C GLY A 129 6.79 2.03 -4.50
N LEU A 130 5.96 1.15 -5.05
CA LEU A 130 6.25 -0.29 -5.14
C LEU A 130 7.47 -0.58 -6.01
N LEU A 131 7.60 0.07 -7.17
CA LEU A 131 8.72 -0.13 -8.09
C LEU A 131 10.05 0.35 -7.49
N VAL A 132 10.07 1.53 -6.91
CA VAL A 132 11.27 2.12 -6.29
C VAL A 132 11.74 1.27 -5.13
N MET A 133 10.85 0.95 -4.19
CA MET A 133 11.21 0.14 -3.04
C MET A 133 11.62 -1.28 -3.45
N GLY A 134 10.88 -1.91 -4.36
CA GLY A 134 11.23 -3.24 -4.88
C GLY A 134 12.59 -3.28 -5.58
N SER A 135 12.95 -2.23 -6.32
CA SER A 135 14.25 -2.11 -6.98
C SER A 135 15.38 -1.90 -5.98
N LEU A 136 15.19 -1.01 -5.00
CA LEU A 136 16.16 -0.78 -3.91
C LEU A 136 16.46 -2.07 -3.13
N LEU A 137 15.43 -2.82 -2.77
CA LEU A 137 15.58 -4.07 -2.03
C LEU A 137 16.34 -5.14 -2.86
N LYS A 138 16.13 -5.20 -4.18
CA LYS A 138 16.90 -6.09 -5.07
C LYS A 138 18.38 -5.71 -5.11
N ILE A 139 18.70 -4.42 -5.20
CA ILE A 139 20.07 -3.91 -5.21
C ILE A 139 20.78 -4.27 -3.90
N VAL A 140 20.14 -3.98 -2.75
CA VAL A 140 20.70 -4.30 -1.42
C VAL A 140 20.96 -5.80 -1.29
N ARG A 141 20.04 -6.65 -1.75
CA ARG A 141 20.22 -8.11 -1.75
C ARG A 141 21.44 -8.55 -2.58
N THR A 142 21.61 -7.98 -3.76
CA THR A 142 22.71 -8.33 -4.66
C THR A 142 24.06 -7.95 -4.05
N ILE A 143 24.14 -6.78 -3.45
CA ILE A 143 25.36 -6.31 -2.76
C ILE A 143 25.68 -7.21 -1.56
N THR A 144 24.68 -7.51 -0.73
CA THR A 144 24.88 -8.37 0.46
C THR A 144 25.33 -9.79 0.08
N LYS A 145 24.78 -10.36 -1.01
CA LYS A 145 25.24 -11.67 -1.52
C LYS A 145 26.67 -11.62 -2.01
N LYS A 146 27.09 -10.57 -2.72
CA LYS A 146 28.47 -10.41 -3.20
C LYS A 146 29.47 -10.29 -2.05
N ILE A 147 29.11 -9.53 -0.99
CA ILE A 147 29.97 -9.39 0.20
C ILE A 147 30.13 -10.74 0.92
N LYS A 148 29.02 -11.50 1.11
CA LYS A 148 29.10 -12.84 1.73
C LYS A 148 29.86 -13.88 0.90
N ALA A 149 29.96 -13.71 -0.40
CA ALA A 149 30.72 -14.61 -1.27
C ALA A 149 32.20 -14.21 -1.37
N ALA A 150 32.57 -13.02 -0.91
CA ALA A 150 33.95 -12.52 -0.90
C ALA A 150 34.69 -12.76 0.44
N PHE A 151 33.96 -13.15 1.46
CA PHE A 151 34.47 -13.58 2.77
C PHE A 151 34.17 -15.07 3.03
#